data_105a8554c8ab1480a08884077b5339b3
#
_entry.id   105a8554c8ab1480a08884077b5339b3
#
_cell.length_a   1.000
_cell.length_b   1.000
_cell.length_c   1.000
_cell.angle_alpha   90.00
_cell.angle_beta   90.00
_cell.angle_gamma   90.00
#
_symmetry.space_group_name_H-M   'P 1'
#
loop_
_entity.id
_entity.type
_entity.pdbx_description
1 polymer ?
#
loop_
_entity_poly.entity_id
_entity_poly.type
_entity_poly.pdbx_seq_one_letter_code
_entity_poly.pdbx_strand_id
1 'polypeptide(L)'
;MKLYWNRGDYDWQPERYKYSVEQMMLTLFPGERPEYPEEPAGAGEDWARFAVTPGEKWVTVIAQVAREGRQAQGRARFPREKLDEPAEKVYHTVQHGLKMAFYRAGVTLLGQEPPWGALTGVRPVKLPTRAMLAGATPRQAQRELERDFRVSPVRASLAVDCAKASLAVDREVRDDQVSVYIGVPFCPTRCAYCSFVSADVGRTLKLVEPYLEGVLREIAVTGESLRRAGKTVHSLYVGGGTPTTLSASQLSQLLEAVHRDLPVEHCVEYTVEAGRPDTIDREKLLALREAGISRISINPQTLEDPVLQAIGR
;
A
#
# COMPACT_ATOMS: atom_id res chain seq x y z
N MET A 1 -22.24 1.13 10.33
CA MET A 1 -22.58 2.58 10.23
C MET A 1 -23.29 2.86 8.93
N LYS A 2 -24.43 3.51 8.98
CA LYS A 2 -25.24 3.89 7.81
C LYS A 2 -24.68 5.14 7.14
N LEU A 3 -24.46 5.11 5.83
CA LEU A 3 -23.88 6.22 5.06
C LEU A 3 -24.94 6.82 4.13
N TYR A 4 -25.15 8.13 4.21
CA TYR A 4 -26.15 8.86 3.46
C TYR A 4 -25.53 9.96 2.60
N TRP A 5 -26.03 10.09 1.38
CA TRP A 5 -25.63 11.12 0.43
C TRP A 5 -26.73 12.15 0.28
N ASN A 6 -26.45 13.39 0.67
CA ASN A 6 -27.32 14.50 0.35
C ASN A 6 -26.89 15.11 -1.00
N ARG A 7 -27.64 14.81 -2.05
CA ARG A 7 -27.34 15.28 -3.41
C ARG A 7 -27.61 16.76 -3.60
N GLY A 8 -28.63 17.32 -2.88
CA GLY A 8 -29.02 18.72 -3.05
C GLY A 8 -29.31 19.08 -4.50
N ASP A 9 -29.05 20.34 -4.87
CA ASP A 9 -29.22 20.85 -6.24
C ASP A 9 -27.98 20.63 -7.13
N TYR A 10 -26.89 20.09 -6.58
CA TYR A 10 -25.64 19.83 -7.29
C TYR A 10 -25.35 18.32 -7.33
N ASP A 11 -25.35 17.76 -8.54
CA ASP A 11 -24.97 16.36 -8.74
C ASP A 11 -23.44 16.19 -8.68
N TRP A 12 -22.93 15.90 -7.50
CA TRP A 12 -21.52 15.63 -7.27
C TRP A 12 -21.14 14.15 -7.37
N GLN A 13 -22.08 13.31 -7.89
CA GLN A 13 -21.87 11.89 -8.18
C GLN A 13 -21.29 11.12 -6.97
N PRO A 14 -22.00 11.04 -5.85
CA PRO A 14 -21.49 10.51 -4.59
C PRO A 14 -20.97 9.07 -4.68
N GLU A 15 -21.49 8.26 -5.58
CA GLU A 15 -21.10 6.87 -5.82
C GLU A 15 -19.61 6.73 -6.15
N ARG A 16 -19.02 7.71 -6.80
CA ARG A 16 -17.59 7.74 -7.13
C ARG A 16 -16.69 7.82 -5.91
N TYR A 17 -17.20 8.31 -4.78
CA TYR A 17 -16.44 8.59 -3.57
C TYR A 17 -16.67 7.54 -2.46
N LYS A 18 -17.53 6.55 -2.67
CA LYS A 18 -17.86 5.50 -1.69
C LYS A 18 -16.59 4.92 -1.04
N TYR A 19 -15.71 4.38 -1.85
CA TYR A 19 -14.46 3.77 -1.37
C TYR A 19 -13.65 4.72 -0.47
N SER A 20 -13.56 5.99 -0.84
CA SER A 20 -12.77 6.97 -0.08
C SER A 20 -13.38 7.31 1.27
N VAL A 21 -14.72 7.37 1.33
CA VAL A 21 -15.46 7.61 2.58
C VAL A 21 -15.40 6.37 3.47
N GLU A 22 -15.53 5.16 2.90
CA GLU A 22 -15.38 3.89 3.61
C GLU A 22 -13.98 3.74 4.24
N GLN A 23 -12.92 4.08 3.50
CA GLN A 23 -11.55 4.05 4.04
C GLN A 23 -11.38 5.03 5.20
N MET A 24 -11.99 6.22 5.14
CA MET A 24 -11.97 7.17 6.25
C MET A 24 -12.81 6.66 7.42
N MET A 25 -13.96 6.05 7.16
CA MET A 25 -14.79 5.42 8.20
C MET A 25 -14.00 4.34 8.95
N LEU A 26 -13.34 3.43 8.23
CA LEU A 26 -12.52 2.38 8.83
C LEU A 26 -11.33 2.94 9.63
N THR A 27 -10.80 4.09 9.22
CA THR A 27 -9.71 4.77 9.96
C THR A 27 -10.21 5.36 11.28
N LEU A 28 -11.40 5.94 11.28
CA LEU A 28 -12.01 6.57 12.46
C LEU A 28 -12.72 5.54 13.36
N PHE A 29 -13.36 4.56 12.75
CA PHE A 29 -14.24 3.58 13.40
C PHE A 29 -13.95 2.16 12.87
N PRO A 30 -12.84 1.52 13.25
CA PRO A 30 -12.32 0.31 12.62
C PRO A 30 -13.24 -0.93 12.77
N GLY A 31 -14.18 -0.91 13.70
CA GLY A 31 -15.16 -2.00 13.87
C GLY A 31 -16.40 -1.88 12.99
N GLU A 32 -16.56 -0.76 12.29
CA GLU A 32 -17.77 -0.48 11.52
C GLU A 32 -17.76 -1.12 10.13
N ARG A 33 -18.99 -1.43 9.64
CA ARG A 33 -19.21 -1.83 8.24
C ARG A 33 -20.12 -0.78 7.57
N PRO A 34 -19.84 -0.38 6.32
CA PRO A 34 -20.67 0.58 5.59
C PRO A 34 -21.98 -0.06 5.15
N GLU A 35 -23.10 0.66 5.35
CA GLU A 35 -24.42 0.33 4.86
C GLU A 35 -24.95 1.55 4.12
N TYR A 36 -25.72 1.35 3.06
CA TYR A 36 -26.29 2.42 2.22
C TYR A 36 -27.82 2.30 2.13
N PRO A 37 -28.55 2.55 3.24
CA PRO A 37 -29.99 2.43 3.25
C PRO A 37 -30.66 3.60 2.49
N GLU A 38 -31.87 3.35 1.98
CA GLU A 38 -32.73 4.37 1.37
C GLU A 38 -33.52 5.13 2.43
N GLU A 39 -33.89 4.46 3.52
CA GLU A 39 -34.65 5.05 4.61
C GLU A 39 -33.75 5.86 5.57
N PRO A 40 -34.28 6.96 6.15
CA PRO A 40 -33.56 7.74 7.15
C PRO A 40 -33.14 6.89 8.35
N ALA A 41 -32.05 7.26 9.00
CA ALA A 41 -31.61 6.61 10.23
C ALA A 41 -32.66 6.75 11.34
N GLY A 42 -32.93 5.65 12.04
CA GLY A 42 -33.78 5.64 13.24
C GLY A 42 -33.10 6.33 14.44
N ALA A 43 -33.86 6.56 15.48
CA ALA A 43 -33.34 7.12 16.71
C ALA A 43 -32.32 6.15 17.35
N GLY A 44 -31.14 6.65 17.71
CA GLY A 44 -30.09 5.87 18.35
C GLY A 44 -29.18 5.05 17.39
N GLU A 45 -29.41 5.11 16.09
CA GLU A 45 -28.55 4.45 15.10
C GLU A 45 -27.29 5.28 14.79
N ASP A 46 -26.21 4.58 14.46
CA ASP A 46 -24.95 5.18 14.03
C ASP A 46 -24.99 5.46 12.52
N TRP A 47 -24.76 6.71 12.15
CA TRP A 47 -24.83 7.15 10.76
C TRP A 47 -23.85 8.28 10.44
N ALA A 48 -23.53 8.42 9.16
CA ALA A 48 -22.85 9.59 8.63
C ALA A 48 -23.56 10.09 7.36
N ARG A 49 -23.72 11.42 7.24
CA ARG A 49 -24.35 12.08 6.09
C ARG A 49 -23.41 13.09 5.49
N PHE A 50 -23.32 13.09 4.17
CA PHE A 50 -22.40 13.92 3.40
C PHE A 50 -23.15 14.83 2.43
N ALA A 51 -22.68 16.08 2.32
CA ALA A 51 -23.19 17.05 1.35
C ALA A 51 -22.03 17.82 0.73
N VAL A 52 -22.14 18.12 -0.56
CA VAL A 52 -21.24 19.00 -1.31
C VAL A 52 -22.09 20.11 -1.90
N THR A 53 -21.84 21.35 -1.48
CA THR A 53 -22.68 22.51 -1.85
C THR A 53 -21.78 23.59 -2.45
N PRO A 54 -21.86 23.84 -3.77
CA PRO A 54 -21.22 24.99 -4.41
C PRO A 54 -21.92 26.30 -3.97
N GLY A 55 -21.11 27.28 -3.56
CA GLY A 55 -21.53 28.66 -3.38
C GLY A 55 -20.87 29.57 -4.44
N GLU A 56 -20.95 30.87 -4.32
CA GLU A 56 -20.39 31.80 -5.29
C GLU A 56 -18.86 31.70 -5.39
N LYS A 57 -18.15 31.71 -4.28
CA LYS A 57 -16.66 31.68 -4.20
C LYS A 57 -16.11 30.37 -3.69
N TRP A 58 -16.88 29.60 -2.96
CA TRP A 58 -16.44 28.41 -2.26
C TRP A 58 -17.38 27.24 -2.44
N VAL A 59 -16.83 26.05 -2.60
CA VAL A 59 -17.56 24.80 -2.41
C VAL A 59 -17.43 24.40 -0.94
N THR A 60 -18.55 24.14 -0.30
CA THR A 60 -18.59 23.65 1.08
C THR A 60 -18.91 22.17 1.09
N VAL A 61 -18.09 21.39 1.78
CA VAL A 61 -18.30 19.97 2.04
C VAL A 61 -18.61 19.81 3.51
N ILE A 62 -19.71 19.11 3.81
CA ILE A 62 -20.16 18.86 5.18
C ILE A 62 -20.28 17.35 5.40
N ALA A 63 -19.78 16.88 6.54
CA ALA A 63 -20.06 15.56 7.08
C ALA A 63 -20.73 15.72 8.45
N GLN A 64 -21.91 15.16 8.61
CA GLN A 64 -22.59 15.01 9.89
C GLN A 64 -22.48 13.57 10.32
N VAL A 65 -22.08 13.31 11.55
CA VAL A 65 -21.87 11.96 12.10
C VAL A 65 -22.62 11.85 13.42
N ALA A 66 -23.41 10.79 13.54
CA ALA A 66 -24.02 10.37 14.80
C ALA A 66 -23.44 9.02 15.21
N ARG A 67 -23.01 8.91 16.45
CA ARG A 67 -22.50 7.67 17.03
C ARG A 67 -22.75 7.62 18.52
N GLU A 68 -23.25 6.47 18.98
CA GLU A 68 -23.48 6.22 20.42
C GLU A 68 -24.27 7.36 21.08
N GLY A 69 -25.30 7.87 20.40
CA GLY A 69 -26.15 8.97 20.88
C GLY A 69 -25.53 10.37 20.85
N ARG A 70 -24.25 10.50 20.40
CA ARG A 70 -23.58 11.80 20.21
C ARG A 70 -23.58 12.18 18.73
N GLN A 71 -23.56 13.48 18.46
CA GLN A 71 -23.48 14.00 17.09
C GLN A 71 -22.36 15.03 16.96
N ALA A 72 -21.72 15.03 15.82
CA ALA A 72 -20.75 16.05 15.44
C ALA A 72 -20.86 16.39 13.95
N GLN A 73 -20.40 17.59 13.60
CA GLN A 73 -20.33 18.06 12.23
C GLN A 73 -18.90 18.50 11.91
N GLY A 74 -18.40 18.01 10.78
CA GLY A 74 -17.17 18.48 10.20
C GLY A 74 -17.42 19.23 8.89
N ARG A 75 -16.55 20.20 8.59
CA ARG A 75 -16.66 21.05 7.41
C ARG A 75 -15.32 21.18 6.72
N ALA A 76 -15.31 21.08 5.39
CA ALA A 76 -14.19 21.43 4.55
C ALA A 76 -14.65 22.44 3.47
N ARG A 77 -13.71 23.19 2.92
CA ARG A 77 -13.98 24.15 1.83
C ARG A 77 -12.83 24.14 0.84
N PHE A 78 -13.16 24.35 -0.42
CA PHE A 78 -12.20 24.62 -1.47
C PHE A 78 -12.75 25.68 -2.44
N PRO A 79 -11.89 26.43 -3.19
CA PRO A 79 -12.32 27.42 -4.13
C PRO A 79 -13.25 26.86 -5.21
N ARG A 80 -14.30 27.58 -5.56
CA ARG A 80 -15.26 27.15 -6.58
C ARG A 80 -14.63 26.86 -7.94
N GLU A 81 -13.63 27.65 -8.33
CA GLU A 81 -12.85 27.49 -9.57
C GLU A 81 -12.21 26.10 -9.72
N LYS A 82 -12.03 25.37 -8.61
CA LYS A 82 -11.54 23.99 -8.63
C LYS A 82 -12.52 23.01 -9.29
N LEU A 83 -13.79 23.35 -9.42
CA LEU A 83 -14.78 22.55 -10.16
C LEU A 83 -14.64 22.70 -11.68
N ASP A 84 -13.93 23.74 -12.15
CA ASP A 84 -13.71 24.01 -13.57
C ASP A 84 -12.41 23.34 -14.09
N GLU A 85 -11.65 22.68 -13.20
CA GLU A 85 -10.45 21.91 -13.55
C GLU A 85 -10.81 20.58 -14.24
N PRO A 86 -9.84 19.87 -14.87
CA PRO A 86 -10.06 18.55 -15.44
C PRO A 86 -10.68 17.58 -14.43
N ALA A 87 -11.57 16.70 -14.91
CA ALA A 87 -12.40 15.82 -14.07
C ALA A 87 -11.62 15.02 -13.02
N GLU A 88 -10.39 14.59 -13.33
CA GLU A 88 -9.51 13.90 -12.40
C GLU A 88 -9.10 14.78 -11.21
N LYS A 89 -8.77 16.06 -11.47
CA LYS A 89 -8.43 17.02 -10.42
C LYS A 89 -9.63 17.38 -9.57
N VAL A 90 -10.79 17.57 -10.20
CA VAL A 90 -12.07 17.78 -9.49
C VAL A 90 -12.35 16.61 -8.57
N TYR A 91 -12.21 15.37 -9.08
CA TYR A 91 -12.38 14.16 -8.27
C TYR A 91 -11.49 14.19 -7.02
N HIS A 92 -10.20 14.45 -7.16
CA HIS A 92 -9.28 14.49 -6.02
C HIS A 92 -9.58 15.63 -5.04
N THR A 93 -10.02 16.78 -5.54
CA THR A 93 -10.39 17.93 -4.70
C THR A 93 -11.62 17.64 -3.85
N VAL A 94 -12.69 17.11 -4.46
CA VAL A 94 -13.92 16.72 -3.75
C VAL A 94 -13.65 15.57 -2.78
N GLN A 95 -12.89 14.55 -3.21
CA GLN A 95 -12.45 13.44 -2.38
C GLN A 95 -11.74 13.91 -1.11
N HIS A 96 -10.79 14.82 -1.26
CA HIS A 96 -10.07 15.41 -0.13
C HIS A 96 -11.02 16.17 0.79
N GLY A 97 -11.92 16.98 0.23
CA GLY A 97 -12.94 17.69 1.00
C GLY A 97 -13.82 16.77 1.84
N LEU A 98 -14.30 15.66 1.24
CA LEU A 98 -15.13 14.67 1.92
C LEU A 98 -14.37 14.01 3.08
N LYS A 99 -13.13 13.56 2.82
CA LYS A 99 -12.28 12.97 3.86
C LYS A 99 -12.04 13.94 5.01
N MET A 100 -11.70 15.19 4.71
CA MET A 100 -11.43 16.21 5.74
C MET A 100 -12.67 16.58 6.55
N ALA A 101 -13.85 16.67 5.91
CA ALA A 101 -15.09 16.92 6.61
C ALA A 101 -15.43 15.75 7.55
N PHE A 102 -15.33 14.51 7.05
CA PHE A 102 -15.59 13.32 7.86
C PHE A 102 -14.58 13.16 9.01
N TYR A 103 -13.29 13.35 8.72
CA TYR A 103 -12.24 13.34 9.73
C TYR A 103 -12.52 14.30 10.87
N ARG A 104 -12.88 15.56 10.58
CA ARG A 104 -13.18 16.58 11.60
C ARG A 104 -14.39 16.20 12.47
N ALA A 105 -15.46 15.68 11.87
CA ALA A 105 -16.60 15.18 12.63
C ALA A 105 -16.22 13.98 13.52
N GLY A 106 -15.50 13.00 12.94
CA GLY A 106 -15.09 11.80 13.66
C GLY A 106 -14.15 12.08 14.82
N VAL A 107 -13.14 12.92 14.64
CA VAL A 107 -12.20 13.32 15.70
C VAL A 107 -12.94 14.02 16.84
N THR A 108 -13.94 14.87 16.54
CA THR A 108 -14.78 15.49 17.57
C THR A 108 -15.52 14.46 18.43
N LEU A 109 -16.01 13.38 17.82
CA LEU A 109 -16.67 12.30 18.56
C LEU A 109 -15.68 11.41 19.33
N LEU A 110 -14.52 11.11 18.72
CA LEU A 110 -13.50 10.24 19.32
C LEU A 110 -12.71 10.93 20.43
N GLY A 111 -12.59 12.27 20.39
CA GLY A 111 -11.75 13.03 21.32
C GLY A 111 -10.23 12.85 21.10
N GLN A 112 -9.83 12.16 20.01
CA GLN A 112 -8.44 11.92 19.67
C GLN A 112 -8.23 11.90 18.16
N GLU A 113 -7.03 12.31 17.73
CA GLU A 113 -6.65 12.29 16.32
C GLU A 113 -5.91 10.98 15.98
N PRO A 114 -6.28 10.28 14.88
CA PRO A 114 -5.48 9.17 14.37
C PRO A 114 -4.04 9.62 14.01
N PRO A 115 -3.00 8.82 14.26
CA PRO A 115 -1.61 9.23 14.00
C PRO A 115 -1.31 9.63 12.55
N TRP A 116 -2.04 9.05 11.59
CA TRP A 116 -1.95 9.39 10.16
C TRP A 116 -3.01 10.41 9.71
N GLY A 117 -3.74 11.00 10.65
CA GLY A 117 -4.75 12.02 10.38
C GLY A 117 -5.82 11.54 9.40
N ALA A 118 -6.10 12.38 8.41
CA ALA A 118 -7.03 12.08 7.31
C ALA A 118 -6.37 11.34 6.13
N LEU A 119 -5.10 10.97 6.25
CA LEU A 119 -4.39 10.24 5.21
C LEU A 119 -4.81 8.77 5.23
N THR A 120 -5.56 8.36 4.22
CA THR A 120 -5.94 6.96 3.99
C THR A 120 -5.10 6.37 2.85
N GLY A 121 -4.76 5.10 2.97
CA GLY A 121 -3.98 4.38 1.97
C GLY A 121 -2.71 3.76 2.54
N VAL A 122 -2.12 2.86 1.76
CA VAL A 122 -1.03 1.97 2.22
C VAL A 122 0.38 2.49 1.95
N ARG A 123 0.54 3.63 1.27
CA ARG A 123 1.85 4.15 0.86
C ARG A 123 1.99 5.64 1.13
N PRO A 124 2.01 6.06 2.43
CA PRO A 124 2.08 7.48 2.80
C PRO A 124 3.32 8.20 2.28
N VAL A 125 4.42 7.48 2.11
CA VAL A 125 5.71 8.00 1.61
C VAL A 125 5.62 8.58 0.20
N LYS A 126 4.67 8.14 -0.65
CA LYS A 126 4.50 8.66 -2.01
C LYS A 126 4.22 10.18 -2.07
N LEU A 127 3.53 10.72 -1.07
CA LEU A 127 3.22 12.15 -1.04
C LEU A 127 4.48 13.01 -0.85
N PRO A 128 5.29 12.84 0.21
CA PRO A 128 6.50 13.61 0.38
C PRO A 128 7.54 13.31 -0.72
N THR A 129 7.62 12.08 -1.25
CA THR A 129 8.48 11.76 -2.39
C THR A 129 8.12 12.63 -3.60
N ARG A 130 6.82 12.67 -3.97
CA ARG A 130 6.36 13.48 -5.10
C ARG A 130 6.58 14.98 -4.88
N ALA A 131 6.31 15.48 -3.67
CA ALA A 131 6.55 16.88 -3.33
C ALA A 131 8.04 17.25 -3.47
N MET A 132 8.95 16.41 -2.98
CA MET A 132 10.39 16.64 -3.09
C MET A 132 10.91 16.51 -4.52
N LEU A 133 10.39 15.60 -5.32
CA LEU A 133 10.68 15.53 -6.76
C LEU A 133 10.22 16.78 -7.51
N ALA A 134 9.11 17.41 -7.06
CA ALA A 134 8.63 18.68 -7.57
C ALA A 134 9.38 19.92 -7.02
N GLY A 135 10.46 19.72 -6.24
CA GLY A 135 11.32 20.79 -5.72
C GLY A 135 11.02 21.27 -4.30
N ALA A 136 10.05 20.64 -3.60
CA ALA A 136 9.82 20.98 -2.20
C ALA A 136 10.99 20.52 -1.31
N THR A 137 11.34 21.33 -0.33
CA THR A 137 12.27 20.90 0.73
C THR A 137 11.61 19.84 1.62
N PRO A 138 12.40 18.98 2.31
CA PRO A 138 11.87 18.01 3.27
C PRO A 138 10.92 18.64 4.30
N ARG A 139 11.28 19.83 4.80
CA ARG A 139 10.47 20.58 5.78
C ARG A 139 9.14 21.07 5.18
N GLN A 140 9.11 21.45 3.89
CA GLN A 140 7.86 21.82 3.20
C GLN A 140 6.98 20.60 2.99
N ALA A 141 7.54 19.47 2.55
CA ALA A 141 6.81 18.22 2.39
C ALA A 141 6.21 17.71 3.73
N GLN A 142 6.96 17.84 4.84
CA GLN A 142 6.45 17.52 6.17
C GLN A 142 5.26 18.42 6.56
N ARG A 143 5.40 19.73 6.40
CA ARG A 143 4.32 20.70 6.69
C ARG A 143 3.06 20.45 5.86
N GLU A 144 3.21 20.02 4.61
CA GLU A 144 2.09 19.66 3.75
C GLU A 144 1.31 18.47 4.35
N LEU A 145 1.99 17.40 4.79
CA LEU A 145 1.36 16.27 5.47
C LEU A 145 0.61 16.69 6.75
N GLU A 146 1.23 17.54 7.56
CA GLU A 146 0.64 18.02 8.81
C GLU A 146 -0.56 18.94 8.57
N ARG A 147 -0.45 19.88 7.63
CA ARG A 147 -1.49 20.88 7.35
C ARG A 147 -2.67 20.28 6.58
N ASP A 148 -2.39 19.56 5.49
CA ASP A 148 -3.41 19.17 4.52
C ASP A 148 -4.07 17.83 4.88
N PHE A 149 -3.32 16.95 5.56
CA PHE A 149 -3.82 15.64 5.96
C PHE A 149 -3.90 15.44 7.49
N ARG A 150 -3.49 16.41 8.28
CA ARG A 150 -3.51 16.31 9.76
C ARG A 150 -2.68 15.14 10.30
N VAL A 151 -1.64 14.73 9.55
CA VAL A 151 -0.70 13.71 10.00
C VAL A 151 0.07 14.24 11.20
N SER A 152 0.24 13.40 12.23
CA SER A 152 1.01 13.78 13.41
C SER A 152 2.47 14.12 13.04
N PRO A 153 3.15 15.06 13.74
CA PRO A 153 4.51 15.46 13.41
C PRO A 153 5.49 14.28 13.36
N VAL A 154 5.33 13.31 14.26
CA VAL A 154 6.18 12.11 14.32
C VAL A 154 6.01 11.25 13.05
N ARG A 155 4.77 11.03 12.60
CA ARG A 155 4.49 10.25 11.39
C ARG A 155 4.84 11.01 10.12
N ALA A 156 4.65 12.32 10.09
CA ALA A 156 5.05 13.16 8.98
C ALA A 156 6.58 13.17 8.79
N SER A 157 7.34 13.32 9.88
CA SER A 157 8.81 13.20 9.87
C SER A 157 9.25 11.83 9.36
N LEU A 158 8.69 10.74 9.90
CA LEU A 158 9.00 9.39 9.46
C LEU A 158 8.74 9.19 7.96
N ALA A 159 7.61 9.66 7.44
CA ALA A 159 7.29 9.55 6.02
C ALA A 159 8.28 10.33 5.14
N VAL A 160 8.72 11.51 5.60
CA VAL A 160 9.73 12.32 4.90
C VAL A 160 11.11 11.65 4.95
N ASP A 161 11.50 11.07 6.07
CA ASP A 161 12.79 10.37 6.18
C ASP A 161 12.83 9.11 5.31
N CYS A 162 11.76 8.35 5.25
CA CYS A 162 11.61 7.25 4.29
C CYS A 162 11.69 7.74 2.83
N ALA A 163 11.05 8.88 2.51
CA ALA A 163 11.10 9.45 1.18
C ALA A 163 12.51 9.92 0.80
N LYS A 164 13.25 10.54 1.72
CA LYS A 164 14.65 10.92 1.54
C LYS A 164 15.54 9.70 1.25
N ALA A 165 15.38 8.64 2.04
CA ALA A 165 16.13 7.41 1.85
C ALA A 165 15.84 6.78 0.49
N SER A 166 14.55 6.70 0.10
CA SER A 166 14.16 6.19 -1.22
C SER A 166 14.74 7.02 -2.36
N LEU A 167 14.68 8.35 -2.28
CA LEU A 167 15.24 9.25 -3.29
C LEU A 167 16.77 9.23 -3.35
N ALA A 168 17.43 8.94 -2.23
CA ALA A 168 18.89 8.78 -2.21
C ALA A 168 19.30 7.56 -3.03
N VAL A 169 18.64 6.42 -2.80
CA VAL A 169 18.88 5.19 -3.56
C VAL A 169 18.57 5.38 -5.05
N ASP A 170 17.42 6.02 -5.37
CA ASP A 170 17.01 6.26 -6.76
C ASP A 170 18.04 7.07 -7.55
N ARG A 171 18.73 8.02 -6.90
CA ARG A 171 19.81 8.82 -7.52
C ARG A 171 21.10 8.05 -7.78
N GLU A 172 21.32 6.92 -7.11
CA GLU A 172 22.49 6.07 -7.30
C GLU A 172 22.32 5.12 -8.48
N VAL A 173 21.06 4.91 -8.92
CA VAL A 173 20.74 4.05 -10.07
C VAL A 173 21.05 4.80 -11.35
N ARG A 174 21.90 4.21 -12.20
CA ARG A 174 22.26 4.75 -13.51
C ARG A 174 21.26 4.35 -14.58
N ASP A 175 21.20 5.09 -15.67
CA ASP A 175 20.30 4.81 -16.80
C ASP A 175 20.54 3.45 -17.47
N ASP A 176 21.76 2.91 -17.35
CA ASP A 176 22.13 1.58 -17.86
C ASP A 176 21.82 0.44 -16.88
N GLN A 177 21.22 0.74 -15.73
CA GLN A 177 20.90 -0.23 -14.69
C GLN A 177 19.40 -0.55 -14.60
N VAL A 178 19.09 -1.78 -14.21
CA VAL A 178 17.71 -2.25 -13.97
C VAL A 178 17.61 -2.98 -12.64
N SER A 179 16.42 -3.05 -12.10
CA SER A 179 16.06 -3.96 -11.01
C SER A 179 15.33 -5.17 -11.57
N VAL A 180 15.67 -6.37 -11.10
CA VAL A 180 15.01 -7.62 -11.51
C VAL A 180 14.22 -8.19 -10.34
N TYR A 181 12.96 -8.55 -10.62
CA TYR A 181 12.09 -9.25 -9.69
C TYR A 181 11.77 -10.65 -10.20
N ILE A 182 12.00 -11.66 -9.36
CA ILE A 182 11.65 -13.06 -9.63
C ILE A 182 10.52 -13.44 -8.67
N GLY A 183 9.33 -13.76 -9.22
CA GLY A 183 8.14 -14.06 -8.44
C GLY A 183 7.89 -15.54 -8.26
N VAL A 184 8.12 -16.11 -7.08
CA VAL A 184 7.81 -17.51 -6.74
C VAL A 184 6.37 -17.60 -6.23
N PRO A 185 5.40 -18.19 -6.98
CA PRO A 185 3.99 -18.12 -6.66
C PRO A 185 3.51 -19.20 -5.67
N PHE A 186 4.40 -19.85 -4.95
CA PHE A 186 4.05 -20.96 -4.04
C PHE A 186 4.11 -20.55 -2.58
N CYS A 187 3.14 -21.06 -1.79
CA CYS A 187 3.11 -20.96 -0.34
C CYS A 187 2.74 -22.31 0.27
N PRO A 188 3.17 -22.64 1.51
CA PRO A 188 2.71 -23.85 2.20
C PRO A 188 1.19 -23.87 2.40
N THR A 189 0.60 -22.72 2.74
CA THR A 189 -0.83 -22.50 2.88
C THR A 189 -1.17 -21.10 2.45
N ARG A 190 -2.45 -20.80 2.17
CA ARG A 190 -2.90 -19.45 1.86
C ARG A 190 -3.37 -18.73 3.13
N CYS A 191 -2.69 -17.66 3.50
CA CYS A 191 -3.10 -16.81 4.61
C CYS A 191 -4.43 -16.08 4.33
N ALA A 192 -5.29 -15.94 5.35
CA ALA A 192 -6.62 -15.34 5.22
C ALA A 192 -6.63 -13.91 4.66
N TYR A 193 -5.58 -13.15 4.90
CA TYR A 193 -5.44 -11.76 4.45
C TYR A 193 -4.71 -11.59 3.11
N CYS A 194 -4.20 -12.70 2.50
CA CYS A 194 -3.29 -12.60 1.36
C CYS A 194 -4.02 -12.19 0.08
N SER A 195 -3.56 -11.08 -0.52
CA SER A 195 -4.02 -10.57 -1.82
C SER A 195 -3.10 -10.96 -2.99
N PHE A 196 -1.95 -11.58 -2.72
CA PHE A 196 -1.02 -12.00 -3.76
C PHE A 196 -1.53 -13.20 -4.56
N VAL A 197 -1.06 -13.30 -5.81
CA VAL A 197 -1.21 -14.51 -6.60
C VAL A 197 -0.31 -15.58 -5.99
N SER A 198 -0.90 -16.48 -5.23
CA SER A 198 -0.16 -17.57 -4.58
C SER A 198 -0.96 -18.86 -4.64
N ALA A 199 -0.25 -19.96 -4.88
CA ALA A 199 -0.78 -21.30 -4.94
C ALA A 199 -0.35 -22.10 -3.69
N ASP A 200 -1.31 -22.75 -3.06
CA ASP A 200 -1.06 -23.68 -1.96
C ASP A 200 -0.30 -24.91 -2.50
N VAL A 201 0.95 -25.07 -2.04
CA VAL A 201 1.82 -26.16 -2.51
C VAL A 201 1.27 -27.55 -2.19
N GLY A 202 0.48 -27.69 -1.13
CA GLY A 202 -0.19 -28.95 -0.82
C GLY A 202 -1.12 -29.43 -1.92
N ARG A 203 -1.67 -28.50 -2.72
CA ARG A 203 -2.54 -28.79 -3.88
C ARG A 203 -1.81 -28.74 -5.21
N THR A 204 -0.71 -28.01 -5.29
CA THR A 204 -0.02 -27.66 -6.55
C THR A 204 1.42 -28.13 -6.62
N LEU A 205 1.84 -29.05 -5.74
CA LEU A 205 3.22 -29.55 -5.68
C LEU A 205 3.77 -29.99 -7.07
N LYS A 206 2.92 -30.66 -7.88
CA LYS A 206 3.27 -31.08 -9.24
C LYS A 206 3.59 -29.93 -10.22
N LEU A 207 3.26 -28.69 -9.86
CA LEU A 207 3.52 -27.51 -10.69
C LEU A 207 4.86 -26.85 -10.35
N VAL A 208 5.52 -27.23 -9.25
CA VAL A 208 6.79 -26.59 -8.82
C VAL A 208 7.90 -26.83 -9.84
N GLU A 209 8.08 -28.08 -10.29
CA GLU A 209 9.12 -28.38 -11.30
C GLU A 209 8.86 -27.71 -12.66
N PRO A 210 7.65 -27.82 -13.27
CA PRO A 210 7.35 -27.10 -14.50
C PRO A 210 7.50 -25.58 -14.36
N TYR A 211 7.17 -25.01 -13.20
CA TYR A 211 7.39 -23.60 -12.91
C TYR A 211 8.90 -23.30 -12.90
N LEU A 212 9.69 -24.09 -12.18
CA LEU A 212 11.16 -23.90 -12.11
C LEU A 212 11.79 -23.95 -13.48
N GLU A 213 11.47 -24.94 -14.29
CA GLU A 213 11.92 -25.00 -15.69
C GLU A 213 11.52 -23.76 -16.50
N GLY A 214 10.29 -23.25 -16.29
CA GLY A 214 9.80 -22.04 -16.95
C GLY A 214 10.61 -20.81 -16.56
N VAL A 215 10.79 -20.57 -15.25
CA VAL A 215 11.50 -19.39 -14.76
C VAL A 215 12.99 -19.43 -15.11
N LEU A 216 13.62 -20.61 -15.14
CA LEU A 216 15.01 -20.74 -15.60
C LEU A 216 15.17 -20.32 -17.07
N ARG A 217 14.23 -20.67 -17.94
CA ARG A 217 14.19 -20.19 -19.34
C ARG A 217 13.96 -18.67 -19.42
N GLU A 218 13.06 -18.14 -18.63
CA GLU A 218 12.82 -16.69 -18.57
C GLU A 218 14.04 -15.91 -18.11
N ILE A 219 14.78 -16.42 -17.11
CA ILE A 219 16.05 -15.83 -16.65
C ILE A 219 17.06 -15.77 -17.78
N ALA A 220 17.25 -16.87 -18.52
CA ALA A 220 18.19 -16.93 -19.64
C ALA A 220 17.84 -15.92 -20.74
N VAL A 221 16.57 -15.87 -21.16
CA VAL A 221 16.08 -14.93 -22.20
C VAL A 221 16.17 -13.48 -21.73
N THR A 222 15.86 -13.22 -20.47
CA THR A 222 15.96 -11.90 -19.86
C THR A 222 17.41 -11.42 -19.84
N GLY A 223 18.35 -12.30 -19.42
CA GLY A 223 19.77 -11.97 -19.40
C GLY A 223 20.34 -11.67 -20.77
N GLU A 224 19.97 -12.44 -21.78
CA GLU A 224 20.35 -12.14 -23.17
C GLU A 224 19.79 -10.78 -23.63
N SER A 225 18.55 -10.49 -23.32
CA SER A 225 17.90 -9.22 -23.66
C SER A 225 18.57 -8.04 -22.96
N LEU A 226 18.93 -8.17 -21.69
CA LEU A 226 19.64 -7.13 -20.93
C LEU A 226 21.04 -6.87 -21.52
N ARG A 227 21.80 -7.92 -21.85
CA ARG A 227 23.13 -7.77 -22.47
C ARG A 227 23.04 -7.08 -23.83
N ARG A 228 22.07 -7.47 -24.67
CA ARG A 228 21.84 -6.80 -25.97
C ARG A 228 21.48 -5.32 -25.81
N ALA A 229 20.74 -4.98 -24.75
CA ALA A 229 20.38 -3.60 -24.44
C ALA A 229 21.48 -2.80 -23.70
N GLY A 230 22.63 -3.40 -23.41
CA GLY A 230 23.71 -2.77 -22.63
C GLY A 230 23.31 -2.46 -21.19
N LYS A 231 22.40 -3.25 -20.61
CA LYS A 231 21.91 -3.06 -19.24
C LYS A 231 22.60 -4.01 -18.26
N THR A 232 22.78 -3.54 -17.02
CA THR A 232 23.27 -4.33 -15.89
C THR A 232 22.23 -4.39 -14.78
N VAL A 233 22.29 -5.40 -13.92
CA VAL A 233 21.38 -5.54 -12.78
C VAL A 233 21.95 -4.80 -11.58
N HIS A 234 21.22 -3.77 -11.11
CA HIS A 234 21.55 -3.01 -9.91
C HIS A 234 21.04 -3.70 -8.64
N SER A 235 19.81 -4.22 -8.68
CA SER A 235 19.23 -4.95 -7.56
C SER A 235 18.42 -6.15 -8.06
N LEU A 236 18.41 -7.22 -7.26
CA LEU A 236 17.65 -8.41 -7.53
C LEU A 236 16.81 -8.78 -6.31
N TYR A 237 15.54 -9.07 -6.55
CA TYR A 237 14.59 -9.42 -5.52
C TYR A 237 13.81 -10.69 -5.89
N VAL A 238 13.95 -11.73 -5.08
CA VAL A 238 13.17 -12.96 -5.20
C VAL A 238 12.05 -12.92 -4.14
N GLY A 239 10.82 -12.85 -4.59
CA GLY A 239 9.66 -12.68 -3.72
C GLY A 239 8.41 -13.38 -4.26
N GLY A 240 7.23 -12.87 -3.91
CA GLY A 240 5.94 -13.36 -4.38
C GLY A 240 5.12 -14.05 -3.31
N GLY A 241 4.91 -15.35 -3.43
CA GLY A 241 4.30 -16.18 -2.38
C GLY A 241 5.27 -16.39 -1.22
N THR A 242 6.07 -17.43 -1.32
CA THR A 242 7.12 -17.72 -0.33
C THR A 242 8.27 -18.45 -1.04
N PRO A 243 9.33 -17.76 -1.46
CA PRO A 243 10.47 -18.37 -2.16
C PRO A 243 11.09 -19.59 -1.44
N THR A 244 11.14 -19.55 -0.12
CA THR A 244 11.64 -20.66 0.71
C THR A 244 10.67 -21.86 0.78
N THR A 245 9.56 -21.86 0.06
CA THR A 245 8.77 -23.06 -0.24
C THR A 245 9.51 -24.01 -1.17
N LEU A 246 10.39 -23.50 -2.02
CA LEU A 246 11.32 -24.31 -2.82
C LEU A 246 12.29 -25.06 -1.90
N SER A 247 12.72 -26.25 -2.33
CA SER A 247 13.78 -27.00 -1.63
C SER A 247 15.13 -26.28 -1.75
N ALA A 248 16.10 -26.66 -0.93
CA ALA A 248 17.45 -26.11 -1.00
C ALA A 248 18.07 -26.34 -2.38
N SER A 249 17.89 -27.52 -2.99
CA SER A 249 18.35 -27.85 -4.34
C SER A 249 17.68 -26.96 -5.41
N GLN A 250 16.36 -26.75 -5.32
CA GLN A 250 15.63 -25.89 -6.26
C GLN A 250 16.02 -24.42 -6.12
N LEU A 251 16.26 -23.95 -4.89
CA LEU A 251 16.80 -22.60 -4.64
C LEU A 251 18.21 -22.45 -5.25
N SER A 252 19.10 -23.44 -5.05
CA SER A 252 20.43 -23.42 -5.66
C SER A 252 20.34 -23.34 -7.18
N GLN A 253 19.52 -24.18 -7.82
CA GLN A 253 19.33 -24.15 -9.28
C GLN A 253 18.87 -22.77 -9.79
N LEU A 254 17.90 -22.15 -9.08
CA LEU A 254 17.39 -20.82 -9.43
C LEU A 254 18.50 -19.77 -9.33
N LEU A 255 19.26 -19.78 -8.24
CA LEU A 255 20.29 -18.78 -7.94
C LEU A 255 21.53 -18.98 -8.84
N GLU A 256 21.90 -20.22 -9.17
CA GLU A 256 22.94 -20.53 -10.17
C GLU A 256 22.55 -19.99 -11.56
N ALA A 257 21.29 -20.16 -11.97
CA ALA A 257 20.81 -19.59 -13.23
C ALA A 257 20.87 -18.06 -13.23
N VAL A 258 20.53 -17.41 -12.12
CA VAL A 258 20.69 -15.96 -11.98
C VAL A 258 22.14 -15.53 -12.19
N HIS A 259 23.09 -16.17 -11.54
CA HIS A 259 24.51 -15.82 -11.67
C HIS A 259 25.07 -16.12 -13.05
N ARG A 260 24.62 -17.19 -13.68
CA ARG A 260 25.07 -17.60 -15.01
C ARG A 260 24.51 -16.69 -16.11
N ASP A 261 23.23 -16.36 -16.02
CA ASP A 261 22.49 -15.80 -17.14
C ASP A 261 22.22 -14.30 -17.02
N LEU A 262 22.10 -13.71 -15.80
CA LEU A 262 21.89 -12.28 -15.63
C LEU A 262 23.22 -11.52 -15.43
N PRO A 263 23.32 -10.27 -15.92
CA PRO A 263 24.49 -9.39 -15.69
C PRO A 263 24.46 -8.79 -14.28
N VAL A 264 24.77 -9.61 -13.26
CA VAL A 264 24.68 -9.28 -11.83
C VAL A 264 26.01 -8.87 -11.19
N GLU A 265 27.08 -8.69 -11.95
CA GLU A 265 28.44 -8.40 -11.45
C GLU A 265 28.50 -7.14 -10.57
N HIS A 266 27.57 -6.21 -10.80
CA HIS A 266 27.47 -4.94 -10.08
C HIS A 266 26.18 -4.83 -9.24
N CYS A 267 25.55 -5.97 -8.94
CA CYS A 267 24.35 -6.01 -8.12
C CYS A 267 24.68 -5.60 -6.66
N VAL A 268 24.11 -4.48 -6.20
CA VAL A 268 24.36 -3.93 -4.86
C VAL A 268 23.43 -4.50 -3.80
N GLU A 269 22.28 -5.01 -4.22
CA GLU A 269 21.31 -5.65 -3.33
C GLU A 269 20.75 -6.92 -3.95
N TYR A 270 20.91 -8.02 -3.26
CA TYR A 270 20.36 -9.31 -3.64
C TYR A 270 19.52 -9.85 -2.48
N THR A 271 18.20 -9.70 -2.58
CA THR A 271 17.24 -10.04 -1.53
C THR A 271 16.41 -11.27 -1.89
N VAL A 272 16.21 -12.16 -0.92
CA VAL A 272 15.28 -13.28 -1.01
C VAL A 272 14.28 -13.21 0.15
N GLU A 273 12.98 -13.28 -0.15
CA GLU A 273 11.95 -13.39 0.87
C GLU A 273 11.93 -14.80 1.47
N ALA A 274 12.12 -14.87 2.77
CA ALA A 274 11.87 -16.04 3.60
C ALA A 274 10.63 -15.74 4.46
N GLY A 275 9.54 -15.35 3.80
CA GLY A 275 8.38 -14.69 4.39
C GLY A 275 7.60 -15.54 5.41
N ARG A 276 7.89 -16.83 5.48
CA ARG A 276 7.30 -17.74 6.46
C ARG A 276 8.39 -18.47 7.25
N PRO A 277 8.48 -18.26 8.58
CA PRO A 277 9.47 -18.93 9.43
C PRO A 277 9.42 -20.47 9.34
N ASP A 278 8.23 -21.04 9.14
CA ASP A 278 7.99 -22.49 9.01
C ASP A 278 8.56 -23.10 7.70
N THR A 279 8.99 -22.28 6.74
CA THR A 279 9.63 -22.76 5.51
C THR A 279 11.15 -22.64 5.52
N ILE A 280 11.73 -22.13 6.62
CA ILE A 280 13.15 -21.89 6.77
C ILE A 280 13.81 -23.07 7.46
N ASP A 281 14.85 -23.61 6.83
CA ASP A 281 15.74 -24.62 7.42
C ASP A 281 17.20 -24.25 7.17
N ARG A 282 18.12 -25.01 7.81
CA ARG A 282 19.55 -24.74 7.73
C ARG A 282 20.10 -24.91 6.32
N GLU A 283 19.61 -25.90 5.58
CA GLU A 283 20.11 -26.22 4.24
C GLU A 283 19.79 -25.08 3.26
N LYS A 284 18.56 -24.57 3.33
CA LYS A 284 18.14 -23.41 2.52
C LYS A 284 18.94 -22.15 2.87
N LEU A 285 19.16 -21.88 4.16
CA LEU A 285 19.98 -20.73 4.58
C LEU A 285 21.43 -20.84 4.10
N LEU A 286 21.99 -22.06 4.09
CA LEU A 286 23.33 -22.29 3.54
C LEU A 286 23.33 -22.05 2.02
N ALA A 287 22.36 -22.58 1.27
CA ALA A 287 22.23 -22.35 -0.16
C ALA A 287 22.12 -20.87 -0.52
N LEU A 288 21.31 -20.11 0.23
CA LEU A 288 21.19 -18.66 0.04
C LEU A 288 22.50 -17.94 0.33
N ARG A 289 23.22 -18.31 1.40
CA ARG A 289 24.50 -17.70 1.76
C ARG A 289 25.59 -18.01 0.71
N GLU A 290 25.68 -19.25 0.26
CA GLU A 290 26.64 -19.70 -0.76
C GLU A 290 26.42 -18.99 -2.10
N ALA A 291 25.17 -18.71 -2.44
CA ALA A 291 24.80 -17.89 -3.59
C ALA A 291 25.02 -16.39 -3.39
N GLY A 292 25.62 -15.94 -2.29
CA GLY A 292 25.94 -14.53 -2.07
C GLY A 292 24.72 -13.62 -1.80
N ILE A 293 23.60 -14.19 -1.34
CA ILE A 293 22.43 -13.39 -0.97
C ILE A 293 22.80 -12.41 0.15
N SER A 294 22.61 -11.11 -0.12
CA SER A 294 22.98 -10.04 0.82
C SER A 294 21.92 -9.78 1.88
N ARG A 295 20.65 -10.13 1.63
CA ARG A 295 19.54 -9.91 2.55
C ARG A 295 18.45 -10.96 2.42
N ILE A 296 17.92 -11.40 3.56
CA ILE A 296 16.67 -12.19 3.63
C ILE A 296 15.62 -11.41 4.41
N SER A 297 14.36 -11.58 4.04
CA SER A 297 13.22 -10.98 4.73
C SER A 297 12.41 -12.07 5.43
N ILE A 298 12.32 -12.00 6.76
CA ILE A 298 11.55 -12.94 7.59
C ILE A 298 10.36 -12.22 8.19
N ASN A 299 9.14 -12.70 7.90
CA ASN A 299 7.90 -12.04 8.30
C ASN A 299 7.10 -12.91 9.27
N PRO A 300 7.24 -12.75 10.59
CA PRO A 300 6.46 -13.49 11.56
C PRO A 300 4.97 -13.11 11.56
N GLN A 301 4.61 -11.95 11.08
CA GLN A 301 3.27 -11.31 11.06
C GLN A 301 2.79 -10.90 12.45
N THR A 302 2.81 -11.80 13.41
CA THR A 302 2.53 -11.57 14.82
C THR A 302 3.31 -12.60 15.65
N LEU A 303 3.45 -12.35 16.94
CA LEU A 303 4.04 -13.29 17.93
C LEU A 303 2.97 -13.97 18.81
N GLU A 304 1.69 -13.82 18.42
CA GLU A 304 0.54 -14.34 19.13
C GLU A 304 0.01 -15.61 18.42
N ASP A 305 0.23 -16.80 18.97
CA ASP A 305 -0.17 -18.07 18.37
C ASP A 305 -1.65 -18.15 17.99
N PRO A 306 -2.61 -17.67 18.83
CA PRO A 306 -4.03 -17.70 18.45
C PRO A 306 -4.32 -16.85 17.19
N VAL A 307 -3.60 -15.75 17.02
CA VAL A 307 -3.74 -14.89 15.83
C VAL A 307 -3.12 -15.56 14.61
N LEU A 308 -1.95 -16.20 14.75
CA LEU A 308 -1.32 -16.98 13.68
C LEU A 308 -2.25 -18.09 13.19
N GLN A 309 -2.85 -18.84 14.08
CA GLN A 309 -3.83 -19.89 13.75
C GLN A 309 -5.05 -19.33 13.02
N ALA A 310 -5.60 -18.20 13.49
CA ALA A 310 -6.76 -17.56 12.89
C ALA A 310 -6.50 -17.07 11.45
N ILE A 311 -5.26 -16.69 11.12
CA ILE A 311 -4.87 -16.22 9.77
C ILE A 311 -4.28 -17.32 8.88
N GLY A 312 -4.22 -18.57 9.34
CA GLY A 312 -3.70 -19.72 8.59
C GLY A 312 -2.17 -19.78 8.51
N ARG A 313 -1.53 -19.46 9.63
CA ARG A 313 -0.07 -19.50 9.78
C ARG A 313 0.37 -20.36 10.93
#